data_4ba7b29ad46c2f208f88019b88b07568
#
_entry.id   4ba7b29ad46c2f208f88019b88b07568
#
_cell.length_a   1.000
_cell.length_b   1.000
_cell.length_c   1.000
_cell.angle_alpha   90.00
_cell.angle_beta   90.00
_cell.angle_gamma   90.00
#
_symmetry.space_group_name_H-M   'P 1'
#
loop_
_entity.id
_entity.type
_entity.pdbx_description
1 polymer ?
#
loop_
_entity_poly.entity_id
_entity_poly.type
_entity_poly.pdbx_seq_one_letter_code
_entity_poly.pdbx_strand_id
1 'polypeptide(L)'
;MHRFVLTVLVLMATVLTVQAQTKPVFEDGMAQVVDGFANESDWIREVLWVETEFDSDGDGQLDRVHVSVVRQAQTESEGLQVPTIYGSSPYYSGTAGLGDLFWDVNHEVGEAPPEKEKYQGFAPRTRPGISNGFVNDWLPRGFAVVHSESPGTGLSQGCPTVGGINESLAPKAVIDWLNGRAKGYTAVVGGEEVVANWSNGNVGMTGTSYNGTLPLAAATTGVDGLKAIIPVAPNTSYWHYYRSNGLIRHPGGYLGEDIDVLYDFIHSQDTDRREYCNDTVRDGEMAEGRDRLTGDYNEFWAGRDYLNVTQHI
;
A
#
# COMPACT_ATOMS: atom_id res chain seq x y z
N MET A 1 40.21 -75.64 22.77
CA MET A 1 40.17 -74.77 21.55
C MET A 1 39.03 -73.77 21.75
N HIS A 2 39.33 -72.58 22.22
CA HIS A 2 38.36 -71.49 22.39
C HIS A 2 38.46 -70.51 21.23
N ARG A 3 37.41 -70.42 20.43
CA ARG A 3 37.30 -69.41 19.32
C ARG A 3 36.78 -68.11 19.90
N PHE A 4 37.63 -67.10 19.89
CA PHE A 4 37.20 -65.72 20.12
C PHE A 4 36.58 -65.16 18.86
N VAL A 5 35.30 -64.74 18.90
CA VAL A 5 34.66 -64.02 17.84
C VAL A 5 34.81 -62.51 18.17
N LEU A 6 35.58 -61.81 17.34
CA LEU A 6 35.79 -60.38 17.48
C LEU A 6 34.65 -59.65 16.70
N THR A 7 33.69 -59.09 17.41
CA THR A 7 32.63 -58.28 16.78
C THR A 7 33.16 -56.85 16.60
N VAL A 8 33.42 -56.46 15.37
CA VAL A 8 33.78 -55.09 15.02
C VAL A 8 32.50 -54.27 14.86
N LEU A 9 32.27 -53.34 15.81
CA LEU A 9 31.21 -52.35 15.76
C LEU A 9 31.67 -51.18 14.84
N VAL A 10 31.11 -51.07 13.64
CA VAL A 10 31.33 -49.92 12.76
C VAL A 10 30.36 -48.81 13.19
N LEU A 11 30.87 -47.81 13.88
CA LEU A 11 30.11 -46.55 14.16
C LEU A 11 30.06 -45.74 12.86
N MET A 12 28.91 -45.73 12.17
CA MET A 12 28.63 -44.73 11.13
C MET A 12 28.36 -43.40 11.80
N ALA A 13 29.34 -42.52 11.82
CA ALA A 13 29.14 -41.11 12.15
C ALA A 13 28.42 -40.44 10.96
N THR A 14 27.13 -40.22 11.08
CA THR A 14 26.40 -39.32 10.18
C THR A 14 26.89 -37.91 10.42
N VAL A 15 27.72 -37.38 9.54
CA VAL A 15 28.09 -35.95 9.50
C VAL A 15 26.84 -35.23 8.99
N LEU A 16 26.08 -34.65 9.92
CA LEU A 16 25.06 -33.64 9.62
C LEU A 16 25.82 -32.39 9.13
N THR A 17 25.90 -32.21 7.84
CA THR A 17 26.33 -30.94 7.24
C THR A 17 25.25 -29.96 7.56
N VAL A 18 25.45 -29.13 8.57
CA VAL A 18 24.64 -27.91 8.78
C VAL A 18 24.97 -26.98 7.61
N GLN A 19 24.07 -26.93 6.63
CA GLN A 19 24.18 -25.97 5.56
C GLN A 19 24.01 -24.59 6.19
N ALA A 20 24.96 -23.68 6.00
CA ALA A 20 24.86 -22.33 6.52
C ALA A 20 23.65 -21.65 5.87
N GLN A 21 22.79 -21.06 6.70
CA GLN A 21 21.62 -20.31 6.23
C GLN A 21 22.07 -19.17 5.31
N THR A 22 21.46 -19.06 4.13
CA THR A 22 21.67 -17.93 3.23
C THR A 22 21.19 -16.65 3.90
N LYS A 23 22.00 -15.59 3.93
CA LYS A 23 21.70 -14.36 4.65
C LYS A 23 21.93 -13.14 3.77
N PRO A 24 21.17 -12.04 4.00
CA PRO A 24 21.51 -10.73 3.43
C PRO A 24 22.94 -10.32 3.79
N VAL A 25 23.64 -9.72 2.85
CA VAL A 25 25.02 -9.24 3.02
C VAL A 25 25.05 -7.71 2.92
N PHE A 26 25.75 -7.06 3.85
CA PHE A 26 25.92 -5.63 3.85
C PHE A 26 27.42 -5.28 3.84
N GLU A 27 27.83 -4.42 2.92
CA GLU A 27 29.17 -3.85 2.82
C GLU A 27 29.07 -2.33 2.82
N ASP A 28 29.78 -1.68 3.69
CA ASP A 28 29.74 -0.21 3.87
C ASP A 28 28.30 0.36 4.02
N GLY A 29 27.42 -0.38 4.68
CA GLY A 29 26.02 -0.03 4.88
C GLY A 29 25.10 -0.27 3.67
N MET A 30 25.64 -0.80 2.57
CA MET A 30 24.89 -1.10 1.34
C MET A 30 24.56 -2.58 1.26
N ALA A 31 23.27 -2.91 1.02
CA ALA A 31 22.83 -4.28 0.76
C ALA A 31 23.40 -4.81 -0.56
N GLN A 32 24.10 -5.93 -0.51
CA GLN A 32 24.73 -6.57 -1.67
C GLN A 32 23.80 -7.61 -2.30
N VAL A 33 23.97 -7.86 -3.59
CA VAL A 33 23.33 -8.98 -4.28
C VAL A 33 23.92 -10.28 -3.75
N VAL A 34 23.05 -11.22 -3.37
CA VAL A 34 23.42 -12.57 -2.91
C VAL A 34 22.96 -13.58 -3.95
N ASP A 35 23.88 -14.35 -4.51
CA ASP A 35 23.60 -15.32 -5.58
C ASP A 35 22.44 -16.27 -5.23
N GLY A 36 22.36 -16.70 -3.96
CA GLY A 36 21.29 -17.57 -3.46
C GLY A 36 19.89 -16.95 -3.49
N PHE A 37 19.74 -15.63 -3.65
CA PHE A 37 18.47 -14.94 -3.76
C PHE A 37 18.15 -14.47 -5.18
N ALA A 38 19.09 -14.55 -6.12
CA ALA A 38 18.99 -13.91 -7.42
C ALA A 38 18.17 -14.69 -8.47
N ASN A 39 17.82 -15.95 -8.19
CA ASN A 39 17.07 -16.76 -9.16
C ASN A 39 15.57 -16.45 -9.06
N GLU A 40 15.03 -15.74 -10.04
CA GLU A 40 13.62 -15.35 -10.10
C GLU A 40 12.63 -16.54 -10.09
N SER A 41 13.04 -17.71 -10.59
CA SER A 41 12.19 -18.89 -10.61
C SER A 41 11.91 -19.47 -9.22
N ASP A 42 12.74 -19.11 -8.24
CA ASP A 42 12.63 -19.58 -6.87
C ASP A 42 11.86 -18.61 -5.97
N TRP A 43 11.47 -17.44 -6.50
CA TRP A 43 10.74 -16.44 -5.70
C TRP A 43 9.30 -16.86 -5.46
N ILE A 44 8.89 -16.78 -4.21
CA ILE A 44 7.52 -17.07 -3.78
C ILE A 44 6.69 -15.80 -4.01
N ARG A 45 5.54 -15.97 -4.67
CA ARG A 45 4.58 -14.89 -4.96
C ARG A 45 3.26 -15.25 -4.32
N GLU A 46 2.74 -14.33 -3.50
CA GLU A 46 1.50 -14.52 -2.74
C GLU A 46 0.57 -13.32 -2.95
N VAL A 47 -0.72 -13.60 -2.91
CA VAL A 47 -1.79 -12.61 -2.90
C VAL A 47 -2.67 -12.90 -1.70
N LEU A 48 -2.96 -11.87 -0.92
CA LEU A 48 -3.76 -11.96 0.30
C LEU A 48 -4.50 -10.65 0.56
N TRP A 49 -5.35 -10.65 1.57
CA TRP A 49 -6.08 -9.47 2.04
C TRP A 49 -5.81 -9.26 3.51
N VAL A 50 -5.40 -8.04 3.87
CA VAL A 50 -5.16 -7.65 5.27
C VAL A 50 -6.38 -6.90 5.79
N GLU A 51 -6.89 -7.34 6.94
CA GLU A 51 -8.00 -6.71 7.63
C GLU A 51 -7.53 -5.43 8.33
N THR A 52 -8.27 -4.36 8.11
CA THR A 52 -8.03 -3.04 8.68
C THR A 52 -8.78 -2.86 9.98
N GLU A 53 -8.71 -1.67 10.57
CA GLU A 53 -9.44 -1.28 11.78
C GLU A 53 -10.68 -0.41 11.50
N PHE A 54 -11.10 -0.31 10.23
CA PHE A 54 -12.22 0.53 9.79
C PHE A 54 -13.16 -0.21 8.84
N ASP A 55 -14.40 0.27 8.76
CA ASP A 55 -15.44 -0.06 7.80
C ASP A 55 -15.82 1.24 7.09
N SER A 56 -15.25 1.50 5.93
CA SER A 56 -15.46 2.76 5.20
C SER A 56 -16.54 2.65 4.13
N ASP A 57 -16.95 1.44 3.75
CA ASP A 57 -18.02 1.22 2.78
C ASP A 57 -19.39 0.89 3.45
N GLY A 58 -19.42 0.86 4.79
CA GLY A 58 -20.64 0.76 5.58
C GLY A 58 -21.37 -0.57 5.44
N ASP A 59 -20.66 -1.68 5.16
CA ASP A 59 -21.24 -3.01 5.05
C ASP A 59 -21.38 -3.73 6.41
N GLY A 60 -20.83 -3.15 7.48
CA GLY A 60 -20.84 -3.67 8.84
C GLY A 60 -19.69 -4.63 9.13
N GLN A 61 -18.70 -4.73 8.24
CA GLN A 61 -17.48 -5.51 8.42
C GLN A 61 -16.26 -4.60 8.27
N LEU A 62 -15.14 -5.01 8.87
CA LEU A 62 -13.89 -4.30 8.67
C LEU A 62 -13.39 -4.52 7.24
N ASP A 63 -12.97 -3.43 6.60
CA ASP A 63 -12.45 -3.46 5.24
C ASP A 63 -11.17 -4.30 5.17
N ARG A 64 -11.01 -5.05 4.09
CA ARG A 64 -9.78 -5.77 3.78
C ARG A 64 -9.09 -5.15 2.57
N VAL A 65 -7.83 -4.80 2.73
CA VAL A 65 -7.00 -4.28 1.65
C VAL A 65 -6.20 -5.39 0.99
N HIS A 66 -6.17 -5.37 -0.34
CA HIS A 66 -5.44 -6.32 -1.15
C HIS A 66 -3.94 -6.11 -1.02
N VAL A 67 -3.20 -7.22 -0.84
CA VAL A 67 -1.75 -7.23 -0.67
C VAL A 67 -1.11 -8.28 -1.58
N SER A 68 -0.04 -7.90 -2.24
CA SER A 68 0.80 -8.81 -3.01
C SER A 68 2.21 -8.85 -2.40
N VAL A 69 2.76 -10.04 -2.28
CA VAL A 69 4.08 -10.30 -1.69
C VAL A 69 4.96 -11.03 -2.67
N VAL A 70 6.23 -10.63 -2.75
CA VAL A 70 7.29 -11.43 -3.38
C VAL A 70 8.42 -11.58 -2.37
N ARG A 71 8.84 -12.83 -2.12
CA ARG A 71 9.87 -13.16 -1.14
C ARG A 71 10.80 -14.29 -1.63
N GLN A 72 11.95 -14.43 -1.01
CA GLN A 72 12.91 -15.48 -1.33
C GLN A 72 12.39 -16.86 -0.91
N ALA A 73 12.73 -17.93 -1.67
CA ALA A 73 12.40 -19.31 -1.31
C ALA A 73 12.96 -19.72 0.06
N GLN A 74 14.08 -19.16 0.47
CA GLN A 74 14.73 -19.43 1.76
C GLN A 74 13.89 -18.99 2.96
N THR A 75 12.94 -18.08 2.76
CA THR A 75 11.98 -17.71 3.81
C THR A 75 11.05 -18.88 4.18
N GLU A 76 10.82 -19.81 3.24
CA GLU A 76 10.06 -21.04 3.46
C GLU A 76 10.98 -22.21 3.84
N SER A 77 12.02 -22.45 3.01
CA SER A 77 12.84 -23.65 3.11
C SER A 77 13.86 -23.62 4.24
N GLU A 78 14.30 -22.41 4.68
CA GLU A 78 15.35 -22.26 5.70
C GLU A 78 14.84 -21.49 6.93
N GLY A 79 13.57 -21.03 6.95
CA GLY A 79 13.02 -20.19 8.00
C GLY A 79 13.71 -18.81 8.08
N LEU A 80 14.25 -18.33 6.96
CA LEU A 80 14.87 -17.00 6.87
C LEU A 80 13.82 -15.92 7.13
N GLN A 81 14.12 -14.98 8.03
CA GLN A 81 13.32 -13.78 8.21
C GLN A 81 14.02 -12.58 7.58
N VAL A 82 13.26 -11.81 6.77
CA VAL A 82 13.80 -10.71 5.98
C VAL A 82 13.06 -9.41 6.26
N PRO A 83 13.73 -8.25 6.08
CA PRO A 83 13.07 -6.95 6.09
C PRO A 83 12.23 -6.78 4.81
N THR A 84 11.32 -5.81 4.83
CA THR A 84 10.36 -5.56 3.76
C THR A 84 10.56 -4.19 3.14
N ILE A 85 10.57 -4.12 1.81
CA ILE A 85 10.32 -2.90 1.03
C ILE A 85 8.86 -2.89 0.65
N TYR A 86 8.14 -1.85 1.10
CA TYR A 86 6.70 -1.76 0.97
C TYR A 86 6.28 -0.54 0.15
N GLY A 87 5.42 -0.77 -0.84
CA GLY A 87 4.76 0.26 -1.62
C GLY A 87 3.24 0.16 -1.49
N SER A 88 2.58 1.27 -1.16
CA SER A 88 1.12 1.38 -1.21
C SER A 88 0.71 2.32 -2.34
N SER A 89 -0.43 2.06 -3.00
CA SER A 89 -0.83 2.82 -4.16
C SER A 89 -2.32 2.70 -4.47
N PRO A 90 -2.98 3.79 -4.89
CA PRO A 90 -4.32 3.71 -5.46
C PRO A 90 -4.33 3.35 -6.97
N TYR A 91 -3.16 3.13 -7.60
CA TYR A 91 -3.02 3.04 -9.06
C TYR A 91 -2.75 1.64 -9.61
N TYR A 92 -2.49 0.64 -8.79
CA TYR A 92 -2.03 -0.68 -9.26
C TYR A 92 -3.04 -1.38 -10.16
N SER A 93 -4.32 -1.25 -9.88
CA SER A 93 -5.37 -1.81 -10.74
C SER A 93 -5.76 -0.92 -11.91
N GLY A 94 -5.04 0.18 -12.10
CA GLY A 94 -5.31 1.16 -13.14
C GLY A 94 -6.13 2.34 -12.62
N THR A 95 -6.40 3.25 -13.53
CA THR A 95 -7.10 4.52 -13.26
C THR A 95 -8.09 4.83 -14.38
N ALA A 96 -9.04 5.70 -14.10
CA ALA A 96 -9.92 6.23 -15.14
C ALA A 96 -9.15 7.08 -16.16
N GLY A 97 -9.74 7.28 -17.34
CA GLY A 97 -9.20 8.22 -18.32
C GLY A 97 -9.31 9.66 -17.85
N LEU A 98 -8.29 10.47 -18.09
CA LEU A 98 -8.26 11.86 -17.63
C LEU A 98 -9.17 12.79 -18.47
N GLY A 99 -9.38 12.50 -19.75
CA GLY A 99 -10.04 13.41 -20.69
C GLY A 99 -11.46 13.84 -20.29
N ASP A 100 -12.17 12.98 -19.58
CA ASP A 100 -13.57 13.20 -19.23
C ASP A 100 -13.76 13.67 -17.77
N LEU A 101 -12.67 13.82 -17.02
CA LEU A 101 -12.70 14.15 -15.59
C LEU A 101 -12.48 15.64 -15.29
N PHE A 102 -12.02 16.41 -16.27
CA PHE A 102 -11.70 17.82 -16.05
C PHE A 102 -12.93 18.71 -16.12
N TRP A 103 -12.89 19.77 -15.33
CA TRP A 103 -13.93 20.79 -15.27
C TRP A 103 -13.93 21.69 -16.48
N ASP A 104 -15.12 22.24 -16.78
CA ASP A 104 -15.18 23.49 -17.55
C ASP A 104 -14.65 24.62 -16.67
N VAL A 105 -13.55 25.23 -17.08
CA VAL A 105 -12.87 26.29 -16.37
C VAL A 105 -13.41 27.69 -16.68
N ASN A 106 -14.42 27.80 -17.51
CA ASN A 106 -15.08 29.06 -17.80
C ASN A 106 -16.10 29.38 -16.71
N HIS A 107 -15.68 30.19 -15.75
CA HIS A 107 -16.55 30.67 -14.68
C HIS A 107 -16.20 32.10 -14.29
N GLU A 108 -17.14 32.80 -13.69
CA GLU A 108 -16.93 34.13 -13.17
C GLU A 108 -16.30 34.10 -11.75
N VAL A 109 -15.50 35.09 -11.45
CA VAL A 109 -14.88 35.22 -10.12
C VAL A 109 -15.94 35.37 -9.05
N GLY A 110 -15.88 34.53 -8.02
CA GLY A 110 -16.86 34.53 -6.91
C GLY A 110 -18.06 33.62 -7.14
N GLU A 111 -18.12 32.93 -8.26
CA GLU A 111 -19.09 31.88 -8.53
C GLU A 111 -18.42 30.51 -8.53
N ALA A 112 -19.11 29.50 -8.01
CA ALA A 112 -18.63 28.13 -8.12
C ALA A 112 -18.62 27.70 -9.59
N PRO A 113 -17.53 27.09 -10.08
CA PRO A 113 -17.52 26.60 -11.46
C PRO A 113 -18.57 25.50 -11.65
N PRO A 114 -19.13 25.36 -12.86
CA PRO A 114 -20.08 24.30 -13.15
C PRO A 114 -19.43 22.92 -12.91
N GLU A 115 -20.21 22.00 -12.37
CA GLU A 115 -19.74 20.63 -12.19
C GLU A 115 -19.68 19.92 -13.54
N LYS A 116 -18.59 19.19 -13.75
CA LYS A 116 -18.46 18.29 -14.88
C LYS A 116 -19.29 17.04 -14.68
N GLU A 117 -19.75 16.43 -15.75
CA GLU A 117 -20.38 15.12 -15.72
C GLU A 117 -19.41 14.10 -15.09
N LYS A 118 -19.89 13.35 -14.13
CA LYS A 118 -19.08 12.39 -13.36
C LYS A 118 -18.77 11.17 -14.22
N TYR A 119 -17.52 10.74 -14.20
CA TYR A 119 -17.11 9.56 -14.95
C TYR A 119 -17.75 8.30 -14.36
N GLN A 120 -18.42 7.53 -15.22
CA GLN A 120 -19.14 6.32 -14.82
C GLN A 120 -18.49 5.03 -15.35
N GLY A 121 -17.57 5.12 -16.28
CA GLY A 121 -17.03 3.97 -17.00
C GLY A 121 -15.59 3.64 -16.61
N PHE A 122 -15.41 2.80 -15.62
CA PHE A 122 -14.11 2.25 -15.24
C PHE A 122 -14.13 0.72 -15.33
N ALA A 123 -13.12 0.13 -15.98
CA ALA A 123 -12.89 -1.31 -15.99
C ALA A 123 -11.61 -1.62 -15.20
N PRO A 124 -11.72 -2.10 -13.96
CA PRO A 124 -10.56 -2.39 -13.13
C PRO A 124 -9.72 -3.51 -13.73
N ARG A 125 -8.42 -3.45 -13.53
CA ARG A 125 -7.54 -4.58 -13.83
C ARG A 125 -7.73 -5.64 -12.76
N THR A 126 -7.89 -6.89 -13.20
CA THR A 126 -8.04 -8.04 -12.29
C THR A 126 -6.70 -8.57 -11.76
N ARG A 127 -5.58 -7.98 -12.18
CA ARG A 127 -4.24 -8.37 -11.72
C ARG A 127 -3.55 -7.17 -11.10
N PRO A 128 -3.19 -7.27 -9.81
CA PRO A 128 -2.42 -6.24 -9.14
C PRO A 128 -1.04 -6.10 -9.80
N GLY A 129 -0.65 -4.85 -10.04
CA GLY A 129 0.69 -4.55 -10.54
C GLY A 129 1.69 -4.51 -9.42
N ILE A 130 2.59 -5.49 -9.31
CA ILE A 130 3.81 -5.32 -8.51
C ILE A 130 4.87 -4.65 -9.38
N SER A 131 5.54 -3.64 -8.84
CA SER A 131 6.66 -3.00 -9.52
C SER A 131 7.81 -3.99 -9.72
N ASN A 132 8.05 -4.40 -10.97
CA ASN A 132 9.17 -5.26 -11.30
C ASN A 132 10.52 -4.62 -10.91
N GLY A 133 10.63 -3.29 -10.97
CA GLY A 133 11.83 -2.59 -10.52
C GLY A 133 12.13 -2.86 -9.05
N PHE A 134 11.14 -2.72 -8.17
CA PHE A 134 11.35 -3.01 -6.75
C PHE A 134 11.69 -4.48 -6.51
N VAL A 135 11.00 -5.40 -7.19
CA VAL A 135 11.26 -6.84 -7.05
C VAL A 135 12.69 -7.16 -7.51
N ASN A 136 13.09 -6.73 -8.70
CA ASN A 136 14.40 -7.05 -9.26
C ASN A 136 15.56 -6.40 -8.49
N ASP A 137 15.32 -5.24 -7.89
CA ASP A 137 16.36 -4.54 -7.11
C ASP A 137 16.52 -5.11 -5.70
N TRP A 138 15.42 -5.47 -5.03
CA TRP A 138 15.45 -5.74 -3.60
C TRP A 138 15.45 -7.23 -3.23
N LEU A 139 14.77 -8.09 -4.02
CA LEU A 139 14.77 -9.54 -3.75
C LEU A 139 16.19 -10.13 -3.72
N PRO A 140 17.06 -9.85 -4.72
CA PRO A 140 18.43 -10.37 -4.73
C PRO A 140 19.29 -9.89 -3.55
N ARG A 141 18.84 -8.82 -2.86
CA ARG A 141 19.54 -8.24 -1.70
C ARG A 141 18.99 -8.72 -0.36
N GLY A 142 18.04 -9.65 -0.39
CA GLY A 142 17.49 -10.26 0.83
C GLY A 142 16.38 -9.44 1.49
N PHE A 143 15.64 -8.63 0.73
CA PHE A 143 14.42 -7.96 1.18
C PHE A 143 13.21 -8.61 0.51
N ALA A 144 12.13 -8.81 1.24
CA ALA A 144 10.83 -9.06 0.62
C ALA A 144 10.28 -7.76 0.03
N VAL A 145 9.46 -7.87 -1.01
CA VAL A 145 8.73 -6.75 -1.59
C VAL A 145 7.25 -6.96 -1.40
N VAL A 146 6.59 -5.96 -0.81
CA VAL A 146 5.16 -5.96 -0.54
C VAL A 146 4.51 -4.77 -1.22
N HIS A 147 3.36 -5.00 -1.86
CA HIS A 147 2.52 -3.95 -2.43
C HIS A 147 1.11 -4.09 -1.90
N SER A 148 0.46 -2.96 -1.58
CA SER A 148 -0.96 -2.94 -1.28
C SER A 148 -1.70 -1.91 -2.13
N GLU A 149 -2.98 -2.16 -2.35
CA GLU A 149 -3.89 -1.21 -2.98
C GLU A 149 -4.62 -0.40 -1.89
N SER A 150 -4.83 0.90 -2.14
CA SER A 150 -5.59 1.76 -1.24
C SER A 150 -7.05 1.32 -1.12
N PRO A 151 -7.77 1.69 -0.03
CA PRO A 151 -9.19 1.41 0.10
C PRO A 151 -10.00 1.89 -1.11
N GLY A 152 -10.97 1.11 -1.56
CA GLY A 152 -11.81 1.41 -2.72
C GLY A 152 -11.10 1.36 -4.07
N THR A 153 -9.89 0.80 -4.12
CA THR A 153 -9.13 0.64 -5.37
C THR A 153 -8.80 -0.83 -5.63
N GLY A 154 -8.91 -1.22 -6.87
CA GLY A 154 -8.59 -2.56 -7.33
C GLY A 154 -9.36 -3.66 -6.63
N LEU A 155 -8.64 -4.52 -5.92
CA LEU A 155 -9.19 -5.66 -5.19
C LEU A 155 -9.38 -5.38 -3.68
N SER A 156 -9.11 -4.15 -3.23
CA SER A 156 -9.35 -3.72 -1.86
C SER A 156 -10.81 -3.37 -1.63
N GLN A 157 -11.34 -3.68 -0.43
CA GLN A 157 -12.63 -3.19 0.05
C GLN A 157 -12.53 -1.72 0.50
N GLY A 158 -13.66 -1.16 0.92
CA GLY A 158 -13.75 0.20 1.42
C GLY A 158 -14.00 1.26 0.35
N CYS A 159 -13.97 2.51 0.76
CA CYS A 159 -14.14 3.67 -0.10
C CYS A 159 -12.83 4.46 -0.24
N PRO A 160 -12.47 4.95 -1.43
CA PRO A 160 -11.37 5.89 -1.57
C PRO A 160 -11.77 7.23 -0.94
N THR A 161 -10.86 7.87 -0.24
CA THR A 161 -11.14 9.15 0.45
C THR A 161 -10.23 10.29 0.03
N VAL A 162 -9.22 9.99 -0.76
CA VAL A 162 -8.19 10.94 -1.22
C VAL A 162 -7.57 11.69 -0.03
N GLY A 163 -6.70 10.97 0.67
CA GLY A 163 -5.98 11.51 1.84
C GLY A 163 -6.74 11.50 3.15
N GLY A 164 -7.91 10.87 3.22
CA GLY A 164 -8.62 10.65 4.48
C GLY A 164 -7.93 9.62 5.37
N ILE A 165 -8.42 9.50 6.61
CA ILE A 165 -7.78 8.69 7.65
C ILE A 165 -7.65 7.21 7.28
N ASN A 166 -8.59 6.63 6.53
CA ASN A 166 -8.52 5.23 6.10
C ASN A 166 -7.30 4.96 5.21
N GLU A 167 -6.83 5.95 4.45
CA GLU A 167 -5.62 5.83 3.64
C GLU A 167 -4.31 5.89 4.45
N SER A 168 -4.36 6.39 5.69
CA SER A 168 -3.27 6.27 6.66
C SER A 168 -3.31 4.93 7.38
N LEU A 169 -4.52 4.46 7.74
CA LEU A 169 -4.75 3.24 8.50
C LEU A 169 -4.57 1.96 7.66
N ALA A 170 -4.82 2.03 6.35
CA ALA A 170 -4.65 0.87 5.47
C ALA A 170 -3.17 0.40 5.39
N PRO A 171 -2.18 1.25 5.05
CA PRO A 171 -0.78 0.84 5.11
C PRO A 171 -0.31 0.53 6.52
N LYS A 172 -0.86 1.18 7.57
CA LYS A 172 -0.62 0.80 8.97
C LYS A 172 -1.03 -0.65 9.22
N ALA A 173 -2.21 -1.07 8.79
CA ALA A 173 -2.68 -2.45 8.97
C ALA A 173 -1.76 -3.48 8.29
N VAL A 174 -1.23 -3.17 7.10
CA VAL A 174 -0.25 -4.04 6.41
C VAL A 174 1.06 -4.14 7.21
N ILE A 175 1.56 -3.02 7.76
CA ILE A 175 2.74 -3.02 8.62
C ILE A 175 2.47 -3.82 9.91
N ASP A 176 1.29 -3.67 10.48
CA ASP A 176 0.86 -4.45 11.65
C ASP A 176 0.77 -5.94 11.34
N TRP A 177 0.28 -6.34 10.16
CA TRP A 177 0.27 -7.73 9.71
C TRP A 177 1.70 -8.29 9.56
N LEU A 178 2.61 -7.52 8.97
CA LEU A 178 4.04 -7.89 8.86
C LEU A 178 4.72 -8.07 10.22
N ASN A 179 4.11 -7.54 11.28
CA ASN A 179 4.57 -7.61 12.67
C ASN A 179 3.68 -8.51 13.57
N GLY A 180 2.73 -9.24 12.99
CA GLY A 180 1.85 -10.18 13.72
C GLY A 180 0.79 -9.51 14.59
N ARG A 181 0.45 -8.23 14.34
CA ARG A 181 -0.55 -7.46 15.09
C ARG A 181 -1.89 -7.29 14.37
N ALA A 182 -1.94 -7.51 13.05
CA ALA A 182 -3.15 -7.55 12.26
C ALA A 182 -3.29 -8.90 11.57
N LYS A 183 -4.47 -9.21 11.03
CA LYS A 183 -4.77 -10.46 10.36
C LYS A 183 -4.72 -10.32 8.85
N GLY A 184 -4.12 -11.29 8.18
CA GLY A 184 -4.19 -11.46 6.74
C GLY A 184 -5.03 -12.70 6.38
N TYR A 185 -5.63 -12.72 5.20
CA TYR A 185 -6.50 -13.81 4.75
C TYR A 185 -6.26 -14.16 3.29
N THR A 186 -6.50 -15.42 2.93
CA THR A 186 -6.36 -15.90 1.54
C THR A 186 -7.48 -15.41 0.62
N ALA A 187 -8.51 -14.76 1.14
CA ALA A 187 -9.65 -14.24 0.37
C ALA A 187 -10.18 -12.92 0.96
N VAL A 188 -10.82 -12.12 0.11
CA VAL A 188 -11.44 -10.85 0.50
C VAL A 188 -12.59 -11.06 1.50
N VAL A 189 -13.32 -12.16 1.38
CA VAL A 189 -14.37 -12.57 2.32
C VAL A 189 -14.10 -14.00 2.76
N GLY A 190 -14.13 -14.26 4.07
CA GLY A 190 -13.74 -15.57 4.61
C GLY A 190 -12.24 -15.83 4.41
N GLY A 191 -11.90 -17.03 3.93
CA GLY A 191 -10.52 -17.45 3.69
C GLY A 191 -9.79 -17.95 4.94
N GLU A 192 -8.60 -18.52 4.73
CA GLU A 192 -7.73 -18.97 5.81
C GLU A 192 -6.83 -17.81 6.25
N GLU A 193 -6.48 -17.79 7.53
CA GLU A 193 -5.57 -16.78 8.07
C GLU A 193 -4.14 -17.00 7.54
N VAL A 194 -3.49 -15.93 7.11
CA VAL A 194 -2.12 -15.90 6.61
C VAL A 194 -1.25 -15.08 7.55
N VAL A 195 -0.19 -15.69 8.06
CA VAL A 195 0.76 -15.05 8.98
C VAL A 195 2.09 -14.81 8.28
N ALA A 196 2.65 -13.61 8.43
CA ALA A 196 3.92 -13.23 7.82
C ALA A 196 5.14 -13.73 8.63
N ASN A 197 5.24 -15.03 8.91
CA ASN A 197 6.34 -15.63 9.69
C ASN A 197 7.73 -15.37 9.10
N TRP A 198 7.79 -15.05 7.84
CA TRP A 198 9.00 -14.70 7.08
C TRP A 198 9.46 -13.26 7.27
N SER A 199 8.62 -12.39 7.83
CA SER A 199 8.97 -11.00 8.12
C SER A 199 9.78 -10.90 9.42
N ASN A 200 10.83 -10.07 9.42
CA ASN A 200 11.55 -9.72 10.65
C ASN A 200 10.99 -8.46 11.32
N GLY A 201 9.85 -7.94 10.83
CA GLY A 201 9.14 -6.78 11.36
C GLY A 201 9.71 -5.42 10.94
N ASN A 202 10.84 -5.36 10.25
CA ASN A 202 11.40 -4.09 9.78
C ASN A 202 10.87 -3.75 8.39
N VAL A 203 10.18 -2.61 8.27
CA VAL A 203 9.55 -2.14 7.04
C VAL A 203 10.13 -0.80 6.61
N GLY A 204 10.53 -0.70 5.34
CA GLY A 204 10.84 0.56 4.68
C GLY A 204 9.80 0.84 3.60
N MET A 205 9.26 2.07 3.55
CA MET A 205 8.31 2.47 2.52
C MET A 205 8.90 3.50 1.56
N THR A 206 8.54 3.38 0.29
CA THR A 206 8.92 4.35 -0.74
C THR A 206 7.87 4.43 -1.83
N GLY A 207 7.86 5.56 -2.53
CA GLY A 207 6.99 5.80 -3.67
C GLY A 207 7.08 7.24 -4.15
N THR A 208 6.50 7.51 -5.32
CA THR A 208 6.51 8.83 -5.95
C THR A 208 5.09 9.36 -6.06
N SER A 209 4.89 10.67 -5.87
CA SER A 209 3.59 11.36 -5.98
C SER A 209 2.61 10.83 -4.92
N TYR A 210 1.42 10.38 -5.28
CA TYR A 210 0.49 9.76 -4.33
C TYR A 210 1.11 8.56 -3.59
N ASN A 211 1.86 7.72 -4.30
CA ASN A 211 2.58 6.61 -3.67
C ASN A 211 3.69 7.10 -2.71
N GLY A 212 4.16 8.34 -2.86
CA GLY A 212 5.05 9.02 -1.92
C GLY A 212 4.30 9.65 -0.74
N THR A 213 3.03 10.02 -0.92
CA THR A 213 2.15 10.51 0.16
C THR A 213 1.80 9.39 1.15
N LEU A 214 1.53 8.17 0.68
CA LEU A 214 1.12 7.06 1.54
C LEU A 214 2.18 6.64 2.58
N PRO A 215 3.49 6.65 2.31
CA PRO A 215 4.52 6.50 3.35
C PRO A 215 4.45 7.56 4.45
N LEU A 216 4.17 8.83 4.10
CA LEU A 216 3.94 9.88 5.10
C LEU A 216 2.68 9.59 5.92
N ALA A 217 1.58 9.24 5.23
CA ALA A 217 0.32 8.89 5.86
C ALA A 217 0.49 7.74 6.87
N ALA A 218 1.22 6.69 6.50
CA ALA A 218 1.55 5.59 7.40
C ALA A 218 2.40 6.06 8.60
N ALA A 219 3.42 6.89 8.36
CA ALA A 219 4.31 7.38 9.41
C ALA A 219 3.59 8.26 10.45
N THR A 220 2.59 9.06 10.04
CA THR A 220 1.80 9.87 10.97
C THR A 220 1.00 9.05 11.98
N THR A 221 0.75 7.76 11.70
CA THR A 221 0.09 6.86 12.65
C THR A 221 0.98 6.41 13.81
N GLY A 222 2.29 6.62 13.70
CA GLY A 222 3.26 6.14 14.69
C GLY A 222 3.39 4.61 14.72
N VAL A 223 3.07 3.91 13.63
CA VAL A 223 3.05 2.45 13.60
C VAL A 223 4.42 1.85 13.86
N ASP A 224 4.48 0.93 14.81
CA ASP A 224 5.70 0.17 15.09
C ASP A 224 6.09 -0.72 13.90
N GLY A 225 7.39 -0.82 13.65
CA GLY A 225 7.92 -1.62 12.54
C GLY A 225 8.24 -0.80 11.29
N LEU A 226 7.64 0.37 11.10
CA LEU A 226 8.06 1.31 10.07
C LEU A 226 9.39 1.96 10.49
N LYS A 227 10.48 1.64 9.76
CA LYS A 227 11.85 2.04 10.11
C LYS A 227 12.39 3.18 9.26
N ALA A 228 11.90 3.32 8.03
CA ALA A 228 12.32 4.35 7.11
C ALA A 228 11.23 4.64 6.08
N ILE A 229 11.13 5.90 5.68
CA ILE A 229 10.31 6.31 4.53
C ILE A 229 11.18 7.12 3.56
N ILE A 230 10.96 6.91 2.26
CA ILE A 230 11.56 7.71 1.19
C ILE A 230 10.42 8.23 0.32
N PRO A 231 9.74 9.30 0.77
CA PRO A 231 8.65 9.91 0.02
C PRO A 231 9.21 10.81 -1.09
N VAL A 232 9.01 10.42 -2.34
CA VAL A 232 9.47 11.19 -3.50
C VAL A 232 8.34 12.08 -4.00
N ALA A 233 8.52 13.39 -3.96
CA ALA A 233 7.52 14.39 -4.38
C ALA A 233 6.10 14.10 -3.82
N PRO A 234 5.97 13.90 -2.50
CA PRO A 234 4.69 13.59 -1.88
C PRO A 234 3.76 14.80 -1.86
N ASN A 235 2.47 14.54 -1.82
CA ASN A 235 1.51 15.55 -1.37
C ASN A 235 1.46 15.55 0.16
N THR A 236 1.85 16.64 0.80
CA THR A 236 1.86 16.77 2.26
C THR A 236 0.59 17.42 2.82
N SER A 237 -0.16 18.13 1.98
CA SER A 237 -1.42 18.78 2.32
C SER A 237 -2.29 18.91 1.08
N TYR A 238 -3.45 18.28 1.09
CA TYR A 238 -4.36 18.35 -0.04
C TYR A 238 -4.96 19.76 -0.19
N TRP A 239 -5.08 20.53 0.88
CA TRP A 239 -5.48 21.93 0.78
C TRP A 239 -4.45 22.78 0.04
N HIS A 240 -3.17 22.65 0.37
CA HIS A 240 -2.11 23.36 -0.37
C HIS A 240 -2.06 22.93 -1.83
N TYR A 241 -2.37 21.66 -2.12
CA TYR A 241 -2.39 21.13 -3.47
C TYR A 241 -3.57 21.67 -4.30
N TYR A 242 -4.79 21.69 -3.74
CA TYR A 242 -5.99 22.07 -4.48
C TYR A 242 -6.44 23.52 -4.25
N ARG A 243 -6.01 24.19 -3.21
CA ARG A 243 -6.50 25.51 -2.78
C ARG A 243 -5.43 26.60 -2.69
N SER A 244 -4.26 26.43 -3.13
CA SER A 244 -3.18 27.43 -3.31
C SER A 244 -3.44 28.79 -2.62
N ASN A 245 -3.40 28.86 -1.29
CA ASN A 245 -3.74 30.06 -0.48
C ASN A 245 -5.19 30.56 -0.67
N GLY A 246 -6.16 29.67 -0.74
CA GLY A 246 -7.57 29.98 -0.91
C GLY A 246 -8.04 30.08 -2.36
N LEU A 247 -7.16 29.98 -3.33
CA LEU A 247 -7.54 29.92 -4.75
C LEU A 247 -7.88 28.47 -5.14
N ILE A 248 -9.06 28.27 -5.70
CA ILE A 248 -9.40 27.00 -6.36
C ILE A 248 -8.50 26.84 -7.56
N ARG A 249 -7.77 25.74 -7.59
CA ARG A 249 -6.67 25.54 -8.50
C ARG A 249 -7.13 25.03 -9.86
N HIS A 250 -7.61 25.92 -10.68
CA HIS A 250 -7.88 25.64 -12.10
C HIS A 250 -7.92 26.98 -12.89
N PRO A 251 -7.65 27.00 -14.15
CA PRO A 251 -7.30 25.88 -15.04
C PRO A 251 -5.86 25.39 -14.88
N GLY A 252 -5.16 25.86 -13.86
CA GLY A 252 -3.76 25.45 -13.60
C GLY A 252 -3.63 24.01 -13.18
N GLY A 253 -2.41 23.50 -13.20
CA GLY A 253 -2.11 22.12 -12.87
C GLY A 253 -2.77 21.17 -13.85
N TYR A 254 -3.65 20.32 -13.38
CA TYR A 254 -4.34 19.32 -14.17
C TYR A 254 -5.66 19.85 -14.78
N LEU A 255 -5.66 21.05 -15.30
CA LEU A 255 -6.75 21.58 -16.13
C LEU A 255 -8.13 21.53 -15.45
N GLY A 256 -8.21 21.94 -14.20
CA GLY A 256 -9.46 21.96 -13.45
C GLY A 256 -9.67 20.75 -12.55
N GLU A 257 -8.63 19.95 -12.29
CA GLU A 257 -8.68 18.91 -11.29
C GLU A 257 -9.01 19.49 -9.90
N ASP A 258 -9.92 18.83 -9.19
CA ASP A 258 -10.16 18.99 -7.77
C ASP A 258 -10.19 17.61 -7.11
N ILE A 259 -10.38 17.54 -5.81
CA ILE A 259 -10.27 16.30 -5.04
C ILE A 259 -11.28 15.23 -5.49
N ASP A 260 -12.47 15.62 -5.91
CA ASP A 260 -13.48 14.70 -6.44
C ASP A 260 -13.10 14.13 -7.83
N VAL A 261 -12.35 14.89 -8.62
CA VAL A 261 -11.79 14.39 -9.89
C VAL A 261 -10.72 13.32 -9.60
N LEU A 262 -9.87 13.53 -8.60
CA LEU A 262 -8.90 12.51 -8.18
C LEU A 262 -9.60 11.29 -7.61
N TYR A 263 -10.68 11.47 -6.84
CA TYR A 263 -11.52 10.36 -6.38
C TYR A 263 -12.03 9.52 -7.55
N ASP A 264 -12.67 10.13 -8.54
CA ASP A 264 -13.17 9.41 -9.73
C ASP A 264 -12.05 8.73 -10.51
N PHE A 265 -10.86 9.35 -10.55
CA PHE A 265 -9.69 8.83 -11.24
C PHE A 265 -9.14 7.54 -10.61
N ILE A 266 -9.19 7.42 -9.28
CA ILE A 266 -8.65 6.27 -8.55
C ILE A 266 -9.70 5.24 -8.16
N HIS A 267 -10.99 5.57 -8.12
CA HIS A 267 -12.06 4.66 -7.67
C HIS A 267 -12.22 3.51 -8.66
N SER A 268 -11.43 2.48 -8.49
CA SER A 268 -11.32 1.35 -9.42
C SER A 268 -11.96 0.06 -8.91
N GLN A 269 -12.48 0.08 -7.70
CA GLN A 269 -13.19 -1.05 -7.13
C GLN A 269 -14.47 -1.36 -7.93
N ASP A 270 -14.66 -2.63 -8.29
CA ASP A 270 -15.86 -3.12 -8.96
C ASP A 270 -16.69 -3.95 -7.98
N THR A 271 -17.42 -3.26 -7.11
CA THR A 271 -18.29 -3.88 -6.11
C THR A 271 -19.65 -3.21 -6.09
N ASP A 272 -20.61 -3.86 -5.44
CA ASP A 272 -21.94 -3.33 -5.14
C ASP A 272 -21.90 -2.13 -4.18
N ARG A 273 -20.78 -1.89 -3.51
CA ARG A 273 -20.59 -0.74 -2.62
C ARG A 273 -20.13 0.54 -3.33
N ARG A 274 -19.81 0.47 -4.63
CA ARG A 274 -19.35 1.62 -5.40
C ARG A 274 -20.32 2.80 -5.36
N GLU A 275 -21.61 2.56 -5.49
CA GLU A 275 -22.65 3.59 -5.41
C GLU A 275 -22.69 4.22 -4.00
N TYR A 276 -22.64 3.40 -2.96
CA TYR A 276 -22.54 3.90 -1.58
C TYR A 276 -21.32 4.80 -1.38
N CYS A 277 -20.14 4.42 -1.85
CA CYS A 277 -18.94 5.24 -1.76
C CYS A 277 -19.08 6.56 -2.54
N ASN A 278 -19.68 6.52 -3.72
CA ASN A 278 -19.93 7.74 -4.49
C ASN A 278 -20.86 8.69 -3.71
N ASP A 279 -21.98 8.18 -3.19
CA ASP A 279 -22.97 9.00 -2.49
C ASP A 279 -22.43 9.56 -1.16
N THR A 280 -21.73 8.74 -0.39
CA THR A 280 -21.28 9.14 0.95
C THR A 280 -19.98 9.95 0.93
N VAL A 281 -19.01 9.57 0.09
CA VAL A 281 -17.69 10.22 0.08
C VAL A 281 -17.63 11.33 -0.97
N ARG A 282 -17.83 11.00 -2.26
CA ARG A 282 -17.66 11.98 -3.34
C ARG A 282 -18.74 13.07 -3.29
N ASP A 283 -20.00 12.65 -3.25
CA ASP A 283 -21.18 13.52 -3.35
C ASP A 283 -21.66 14.03 -1.98
N GLY A 284 -21.24 13.37 -0.88
CA GLY A 284 -21.44 13.79 0.49
C GLY A 284 -20.24 14.56 1.04
N GLU A 285 -19.32 13.87 1.70
CA GLU A 285 -18.20 14.47 2.44
C GLU A 285 -17.35 15.44 1.60
N MET A 286 -16.96 15.02 0.41
CA MET A 286 -16.13 15.88 -0.46
C MET A 286 -16.93 17.05 -1.03
N ALA A 287 -18.18 16.85 -1.42
CA ALA A 287 -19.02 17.92 -1.96
C ALA A 287 -19.28 19.02 -0.92
N GLU A 288 -19.46 18.64 0.35
CA GLU A 288 -19.66 19.58 1.45
C GLU A 288 -18.36 20.25 1.90
N GLY A 289 -17.28 19.46 2.04
CA GLY A 289 -16.04 19.88 2.68
C GLY A 289 -15.05 20.62 1.78
N ARG A 290 -15.03 20.35 0.48
CA ARG A 290 -14.04 20.94 -0.43
C ARG A 290 -14.13 22.45 -0.64
N ASP A 291 -15.27 23.04 -0.35
CA ASP A 291 -15.57 24.47 -0.47
C ASP A 291 -14.99 25.15 -1.72
N ARG A 292 -15.71 25.01 -2.84
CA ARG A 292 -15.32 25.62 -4.10
C ARG A 292 -15.65 27.11 -4.20
N LEU A 293 -16.40 27.65 -3.23
CA LEU A 293 -16.82 29.04 -3.25
C LEU A 293 -15.77 29.96 -2.60
N THR A 294 -15.32 29.61 -1.40
CA THR A 294 -14.36 30.44 -0.66
C THR A 294 -12.92 29.90 -0.75
N GLY A 295 -12.75 28.60 -0.90
CA GLY A 295 -11.45 27.93 -0.89
C GLY A 295 -10.79 27.90 0.49
N ASP A 296 -11.54 28.20 1.56
CA ASP A 296 -11.02 28.31 2.92
C ASP A 296 -10.56 26.97 3.47
N TYR A 297 -9.59 27.04 4.38
CA TYR A 297 -9.14 25.90 5.16
C TYR A 297 -10.18 25.57 6.24
N ASN A 298 -10.64 24.34 6.25
CA ASN A 298 -11.66 23.83 7.16
C ASN A 298 -11.31 22.44 7.70
N GLU A 299 -12.18 21.81 8.49
CA GLU A 299 -11.96 20.51 9.10
C GLU A 299 -11.76 19.38 8.06
N PHE A 300 -12.43 19.44 6.90
CA PHE A 300 -12.23 18.49 5.80
C PHE A 300 -10.80 18.50 5.30
N TRP A 301 -10.23 19.69 5.06
CA TRP A 301 -8.85 19.86 4.64
C TRP A 301 -7.85 19.56 5.75
N ALA A 302 -8.20 19.91 7.01
CA ALA A 302 -7.36 19.62 8.17
C ALA A 302 -7.16 18.12 8.36
N GLY A 303 -8.18 17.30 8.09
CA GLY A 303 -8.09 15.84 8.11
C GLY A 303 -7.25 15.24 6.97
N ARG A 304 -6.87 16.05 5.97
CA ARG A 304 -6.07 15.68 4.79
C ARG A 304 -4.74 16.46 4.72
N ASP A 305 -4.31 16.97 5.86
CA ASP A 305 -3.10 17.77 6.01
C ASP A 305 -2.14 17.09 6.99
N TYR A 306 -1.20 16.33 6.44
CA TYR A 306 -0.22 15.57 7.22
C TYR A 306 0.75 16.45 8.02
N LEU A 307 0.83 17.75 7.71
CA LEU A 307 1.64 18.71 8.47
C LEU A 307 1.11 18.91 9.89
N ASN A 308 -0.18 18.63 10.12
CA ASN A 308 -0.81 18.74 11.44
C ASN A 308 -0.45 17.58 12.38
N VAL A 309 0.11 16.48 11.86
CA VAL A 309 0.31 15.22 12.60
C VAL A 309 1.75 14.68 12.50
N THR A 310 2.72 15.59 12.38
CA THR A 310 4.14 15.25 12.21
C THR A 310 4.83 14.74 13.48
N GLN A 311 4.20 14.84 14.65
CA GLN A 311 4.77 14.43 15.94
C GLN A 311 5.08 12.94 16.06
N HIS A 312 4.63 12.12 15.09
CA HIS A 312 4.85 10.68 15.07
C HIS A 312 5.89 10.24 14.01
N ILE A 313 6.43 11.19 13.25
CA ILE A 313 7.40 10.90 12.16
C ILE A 313 8.83 10.98 12.69
#